data_bb8ea8b8599d57efc149d6c418a67bc4
#
_entry.id   bb8ea8b8599d57efc149d6c418a67bc4
#
_cell.length_a   1.000
_cell.length_b   1.000
_cell.length_c   1.000
_cell.angle_alpha   90.00
_cell.angle_beta   90.00
_cell.angle_gamma   90.00
#
_symmetry.space_group_name_H-M   'P 1'
#
loop_
_entity.id
_entity.type
_entity.pdbx_description
1 polymer ?
#
loop_
_entity_poly.entity_id
_entity_poly.type
_entity_poly.pdbx_seq_one_letter_code
_entity_poly.pdbx_strand_id
1 'polypeptide(L)'
;MTSQVQQCVYCGERDGTEKDHAVGRLFFPKPRPNNLVTVPACGECNRGMSKDEEYVRAVLLSLMDTEDASAADRLRADELRRSFERDEGKPLANLILSSIEWVHIQTPAGIMLPSKVPVIGAETDRMYRVFIKIVKGLYYRWKGESLPSDYEVIVYLPGVGEPLQEVLPQAIRFVAERGVLHKFGDGSSFVYWIRDGEELPDQSYWLLSFYCAVPILAATRRKE
;
A
#
# COMPACT_ATOMS: atom_id res chain seq x y z
N MET A 1 4.27 36.45 13.30
CA MET A 1 4.82 35.19 12.77
C MET A 1 3.87 34.74 11.73
N THR A 2 4.15 34.99 10.46
CA THR A 2 3.36 34.48 9.32
C THR A 2 3.61 32.98 9.25
N SER A 3 2.63 32.17 9.63
CA SER A 3 2.67 30.73 9.38
C SER A 3 2.79 30.52 7.88
N GLN A 4 3.96 30.07 7.40
CA GLN A 4 4.09 29.63 6.02
C GLN A 4 3.09 28.51 5.81
N VAL A 5 2.15 28.73 4.88
CA VAL A 5 1.21 27.68 4.48
C VAL A 5 2.03 26.58 3.80
N GLN A 6 2.00 25.39 4.37
CA GLN A 6 2.69 24.24 3.80
C GLN A 6 1.96 23.78 2.55
N GLN A 7 2.68 23.41 1.51
CA GLN A 7 2.09 22.83 0.31
C GLN A 7 1.57 21.41 0.57
N CYS A 8 0.58 20.99 -0.22
CA CYS A 8 0.07 19.64 -0.22
C CYS A 8 1.17 18.64 -0.59
N VAL A 9 1.45 17.68 0.29
CA VAL A 9 2.51 16.66 0.10
C VAL A 9 2.27 15.80 -1.15
N TYR A 10 1.02 15.66 -1.56
CA TYR A 10 0.65 14.75 -2.65
C TYR A 10 0.72 15.39 -4.04
N CYS A 11 0.17 16.56 -4.23
CA CYS A 11 0.20 17.24 -5.54
C CYS A 11 1.33 18.29 -5.64
N GLY A 12 1.78 18.88 -4.52
CA GLY A 12 2.80 19.92 -4.54
C GLY A 12 2.34 21.28 -5.11
N GLU A 13 1.07 21.39 -5.53
CA GLU A 13 0.55 22.56 -6.25
C GLU A 13 -0.34 23.45 -5.37
N ARG A 14 -1.09 22.84 -4.45
CA ARG A 14 -2.10 23.51 -3.62
C ARG A 14 -1.66 23.58 -2.19
N ASP A 15 -2.25 24.51 -1.46
CA ASP A 15 -2.02 24.64 -0.02
C ASP A 15 -2.52 23.39 0.73
N GLY A 16 -1.69 22.89 1.63
CA GLY A 16 -2.00 21.79 2.55
C GLY A 16 -2.82 22.27 3.74
N THR A 17 -4.08 22.61 3.48
CA THR A 17 -5.01 23.19 4.47
C THR A 17 -5.59 22.15 5.44
N GLU A 18 -5.48 20.89 5.11
CA GLU A 18 -5.98 19.76 5.89
C GLU A 18 -4.80 18.88 6.34
N LYS A 19 -5.07 17.98 7.31
CA LYS A 19 -4.15 16.91 7.69
C LYS A 19 -4.70 15.59 7.21
N ASP A 20 -3.91 14.87 6.43
CA ASP A 20 -4.26 13.52 5.99
C ASP A 20 -3.29 12.49 6.58
N HIS A 21 -3.77 11.26 6.76
CA HIS A 21 -2.92 10.16 7.20
C HIS A 21 -2.14 9.59 6.02
N ALA A 22 -0.81 9.56 6.12
CA ALA A 22 0.06 9.00 5.07
C ALA A 22 -0.37 7.57 4.70
N VAL A 23 -0.72 6.77 5.71
CA VAL A 23 -1.42 5.49 5.54
C VAL A 23 -2.83 5.66 6.09
N GLY A 24 -3.84 5.47 5.26
CA GLY A 24 -5.23 5.73 5.59
C GLY A 24 -5.67 4.99 6.87
N ARG A 25 -6.43 5.68 7.72
CA ARG A 25 -6.90 5.12 9.00
C ARG A 25 -7.70 3.83 8.86
N LEU A 26 -8.29 3.60 7.70
CA LEU A 26 -9.09 2.41 7.42
C LEU A 26 -8.27 1.11 7.35
N PHE A 27 -6.94 1.21 7.11
CA PHE A 27 -6.05 0.03 7.13
C PHE A 27 -5.79 -0.50 8.55
N PHE A 28 -6.18 0.26 9.59
CA PHE A 28 -5.95 -0.11 10.98
C PHE A 28 -7.25 -0.44 11.70
N PRO A 29 -7.32 -1.56 12.47
CA PRO A 29 -8.47 -1.88 13.31
C PRO A 29 -8.61 -0.86 14.45
N LYS A 30 -9.77 -0.86 15.10
CA LYS A 30 -9.96 -0.10 16.35
C LYS A 30 -9.57 -0.94 17.57
N PRO A 31 -8.92 -0.35 18.59
CA PRO A 31 -8.43 1.02 18.65
C PRO A 31 -7.25 1.24 17.71
N ARG A 32 -7.21 2.38 17.03
CA ARG A 32 -6.15 2.70 16.08
C ARG A 32 -4.83 3.03 16.77
N PRO A 33 -3.68 2.76 16.13
CA PRO A 33 -2.38 3.19 16.65
C PRO A 33 -2.35 4.71 16.88
N ASN A 34 -1.71 5.12 17.96
CA ASN A 34 -1.54 6.54 18.31
C ASN A 34 -0.37 7.21 17.56
N ASN A 35 0.47 6.42 16.91
CA ASN A 35 1.65 6.89 16.16
C ASN A 35 1.41 6.98 14.64
N LEU A 36 0.15 7.10 14.20
CA LEU A 36 -0.15 7.29 12.79
C LEU A 36 0.39 8.63 12.29
N VAL A 37 1.11 8.58 11.17
CA VAL A 37 1.72 9.76 10.54
C VAL A 37 0.66 10.56 9.80
N THR A 38 0.61 11.87 10.07
CA THR A 38 -0.20 12.82 9.30
C THR A 38 0.68 13.82 8.56
N VAL A 39 0.22 14.23 7.38
CA VAL A 39 0.92 15.15 6.48
C VAL A 39 -0.01 16.27 6.02
N PRO A 40 0.52 17.45 5.63
CA PRO A 40 -0.27 18.49 5.00
C PRO A 40 -0.87 18.03 3.67
N ALA A 41 -2.17 18.19 3.48
CA ALA A 41 -2.86 17.82 2.26
C ALA A 41 -3.91 18.87 1.85
N CYS A 42 -4.15 19.02 0.57
CA CYS A 42 -5.32 19.78 0.12
C CYS A 42 -6.58 18.91 0.20
N GLY A 43 -7.74 19.56 0.30
CA GLY A 43 -9.01 18.84 0.44
C GLY A 43 -9.34 17.89 -0.71
N GLU A 44 -8.88 18.19 -1.92
CA GLU A 44 -9.07 17.31 -3.08
C GLU A 44 -8.24 16.03 -2.96
N CYS A 45 -6.94 16.14 -2.66
CA CYS A 45 -6.08 14.97 -2.47
C CYS A 45 -6.49 14.12 -1.27
N ASN A 46 -6.93 14.77 -0.16
CA ASN A 46 -7.36 14.07 1.04
C ASN A 46 -8.65 13.26 0.79
N ARG A 47 -9.69 13.89 0.21
CA ARG A 47 -10.99 13.23 0.01
C ARG A 47 -11.05 12.39 -1.27
N GLY A 48 -10.29 12.76 -2.30
CA GLY A 48 -10.32 12.09 -3.61
C GLY A 48 -9.88 10.64 -3.58
N MET A 49 -9.08 10.23 -2.58
CA MET A 49 -8.52 8.88 -2.50
C MET A 49 -9.34 7.90 -1.64
N SER A 50 -10.37 8.36 -0.95
CA SER A 50 -11.08 7.53 0.04
C SER A 50 -11.67 6.24 -0.54
N LYS A 51 -12.25 6.30 -1.74
CA LYS A 51 -12.82 5.13 -2.43
C LYS A 51 -11.74 4.16 -2.93
N ASP A 52 -10.58 4.70 -3.35
CA ASP A 52 -9.47 3.87 -3.78
C ASP A 52 -8.80 3.17 -2.60
N GLU A 53 -8.65 3.87 -1.48
CA GLU A 53 -8.15 3.26 -0.23
C GLU A 53 -9.07 2.14 0.28
N GLU A 54 -10.40 2.35 0.21
CA GLU A 54 -11.37 1.32 0.59
C GLU A 54 -11.27 0.09 -0.30
N TYR A 55 -11.14 0.29 -1.61
CA TYR A 55 -10.91 -0.77 -2.58
C TYR A 55 -9.61 -1.54 -2.30
N VAL A 56 -8.49 -0.83 -2.15
CA VAL A 56 -7.18 -1.43 -1.89
C VAL A 56 -7.19 -2.22 -0.59
N ARG A 57 -7.79 -1.67 0.48
CA ARG A 57 -7.97 -2.41 1.74
C ARG A 57 -8.72 -3.71 1.52
N ALA A 58 -9.82 -3.68 0.77
CA ALA A 58 -10.63 -4.86 0.52
C ALA A 58 -9.85 -5.92 -0.27
N VAL A 59 -9.12 -5.54 -1.32
CA VAL A 59 -8.24 -6.44 -2.09
C VAL A 59 -7.17 -7.05 -1.18
N LEU A 60 -6.44 -6.23 -0.41
CA LEU A 60 -5.38 -6.72 0.47
C LEU A 60 -5.89 -7.73 1.51
N LEU A 61 -7.07 -7.49 2.09
CA LEU A 61 -7.67 -8.42 3.05
C LEU A 61 -8.18 -9.70 2.40
N SER A 62 -8.60 -9.64 1.13
CA SER A 62 -9.03 -10.82 0.37
C SER A 62 -7.86 -11.71 -0.08
N LEU A 63 -6.63 -11.19 -0.08
CA LEU A 63 -5.42 -11.95 -0.40
C LEU A 63 -4.80 -12.64 0.82
N MET A 64 -5.33 -12.39 2.03
CA MET A 64 -4.79 -13.00 3.24
C MET A 64 -5.18 -14.47 3.33
N ASP A 65 -4.19 -15.32 3.66
CA ASP A 65 -4.47 -16.70 4.03
C ASP A 65 -5.21 -16.74 5.38
N THR A 66 -6.39 -17.35 5.38
CA THR A 66 -7.23 -17.45 6.59
C THR A 66 -6.87 -18.64 7.47
N GLU A 67 -6.12 -19.61 6.97
CA GLU A 67 -5.74 -20.79 7.74
C GLU A 67 -4.67 -20.47 8.79
N ASP A 68 -3.69 -19.64 8.42
CA ASP A 68 -2.62 -19.17 9.29
C ASP A 68 -2.88 -17.77 9.92
N ALA A 69 -4.07 -17.23 9.72
CA ALA A 69 -4.42 -15.89 10.17
C ALA A 69 -4.40 -15.76 11.70
N SER A 70 -3.74 -14.71 12.18
CA SER A 70 -3.78 -14.34 13.60
C SER A 70 -5.21 -13.94 14.03
N ALA A 71 -5.48 -13.89 15.35
CA ALA A 71 -6.76 -13.42 15.85
C ALA A 71 -7.10 -11.98 15.37
N ALA A 72 -6.08 -11.13 15.22
CA ALA A 72 -6.24 -9.77 14.70
C ALA A 72 -6.64 -9.78 13.21
N ASP A 73 -6.12 -10.71 12.43
CA ASP A 73 -6.43 -10.84 11.02
C ASP A 73 -7.85 -11.34 10.78
N ARG A 74 -8.29 -12.28 11.61
CA ARG A 74 -9.69 -12.76 11.60
C ARG A 74 -10.67 -11.63 11.93
N LEU A 75 -10.35 -10.78 12.92
CA LEU A 75 -11.17 -9.60 13.24
C LEU A 75 -11.26 -8.62 12.07
N ARG A 76 -10.16 -8.43 11.32
CA ARG A 76 -10.15 -7.56 10.13
C ARG A 76 -11.00 -8.14 9.00
N ALA A 77 -10.89 -9.45 8.76
CA ALA A 77 -11.72 -10.15 7.79
C ALA A 77 -13.21 -10.05 8.16
N ASP A 78 -13.55 -10.18 9.44
CA ASP A 78 -14.93 -10.01 9.93
C ASP A 78 -15.44 -8.57 9.79
N GLU A 79 -14.58 -7.56 9.99
CA GLU A 79 -14.95 -6.17 9.75
C GLU A 79 -15.21 -5.91 8.26
N LEU A 80 -14.40 -6.47 7.36
CA LEU A 80 -14.61 -6.38 5.92
C LEU A 80 -15.92 -7.06 5.51
N ARG A 81 -16.16 -8.29 5.98
CA ARG A 81 -17.39 -9.03 5.71
C ARG A 81 -18.61 -8.23 6.13
N ARG A 82 -18.62 -7.71 7.36
CA ARG A 82 -19.71 -6.85 7.87
C ARG A 82 -19.87 -5.56 7.07
N SER A 83 -18.78 -5.01 6.50
CA SER A 83 -18.90 -3.84 5.63
C SER A 83 -19.55 -4.19 4.29
N PHE A 84 -19.31 -5.37 3.74
CA PHE A 84 -19.91 -5.86 2.51
C PHE A 84 -21.40 -6.22 2.65
N GLU A 85 -21.85 -6.57 3.87
CA GLU A 85 -23.26 -6.86 4.16
C GLU A 85 -24.13 -5.59 4.17
N ARG A 86 -23.54 -4.40 4.30
CA ARG A 86 -24.26 -3.11 4.27
C ARG A 86 -24.56 -2.71 2.82
N ASP A 87 -25.65 -1.98 2.61
CA ASP A 87 -26.04 -1.56 1.27
C ASP A 87 -24.96 -0.73 0.56
N GLU A 88 -24.27 0.15 1.29
CA GLU A 88 -23.19 0.96 0.75
C GLU A 88 -21.95 0.14 0.36
N GLY A 89 -21.73 -1.01 0.99
CA GLY A 89 -20.60 -1.91 0.72
C GLY A 89 -20.83 -2.92 -0.39
N LYS A 90 -22.11 -3.21 -0.73
CA LYS A 90 -22.46 -4.20 -1.76
C LYS A 90 -21.83 -3.94 -3.13
N PRO A 91 -21.76 -2.70 -3.65
CA PRO A 91 -21.11 -2.45 -4.93
C PRO A 91 -19.63 -2.85 -4.93
N LEU A 92 -18.91 -2.56 -3.85
CA LEU A 92 -17.52 -2.95 -3.71
C LEU A 92 -17.36 -4.47 -3.58
N ALA A 93 -18.21 -5.12 -2.79
CA ALA A 93 -18.24 -6.57 -2.66
C ALA A 93 -18.46 -7.25 -4.03
N ASN A 94 -19.46 -6.78 -4.79
CA ASN A 94 -19.75 -7.30 -6.13
C ASN A 94 -18.59 -7.10 -7.09
N LEU A 95 -17.92 -5.94 -7.04
CA LEU A 95 -16.75 -5.64 -7.86
C LEU A 95 -15.62 -6.67 -7.59
N ILE A 96 -15.29 -6.92 -6.33
CA ILE A 96 -14.24 -7.86 -5.95
C ILE A 96 -14.64 -9.30 -6.28
N LEU A 97 -15.85 -9.73 -5.92
CA LEU A 97 -16.33 -11.08 -6.19
C LEU A 97 -16.39 -11.39 -7.69
N SER A 98 -16.81 -10.43 -8.53
CA SER A 98 -16.85 -10.58 -9.98
C SER A 98 -15.47 -10.61 -10.64
N SER A 99 -14.42 -10.14 -9.94
CA SER A 99 -13.05 -10.17 -10.43
C SER A 99 -12.28 -11.43 -10.04
N ILE A 100 -12.89 -12.36 -9.28
CA ILE A 100 -12.26 -13.62 -8.90
C ILE A 100 -12.32 -14.61 -10.06
N GLU A 101 -11.15 -15.05 -10.48
CA GLU A 101 -10.96 -16.11 -11.48
C GLU A 101 -10.28 -17.32 -10.85
N TRP A 102 -10.65 -18.51 -11.28
CA TRP A 102 -10.03 -19.76 -10.85
C TRP A 102 -9.02 -20.23 -11.88
N VAL A 103 -7.74 -20.12 -11.59
CA VAL A 103 -6.64 -20.46 -12.50
C VAL A 103 -5.88 -21.69 -12.03
N HIS A 104 -5.33 -22.46 -12.96
CA HIS A 104 -4.34 -23.47 -12.64
C HIS A 104 -2.98 -22.83 -12.44
N ILE A 105 -2.31 -23.19 -11.36
CA ILE A 105 -0.91 -22.78 -11.15
C ILE A 105 0.01 -23.76 -11.87
N GLN A 106 0.99 -23.20 -12.55
CA GLN A 106 2.11 -23.93 -13.10
C GLN A 106 3.36 -23.69 -12.21
N THR A 107 4.06 -24.77 -11.90
CA THR A 107 5.34 -24.65 -11.18
C THR A 107 6.40 -24.03 -12.10
N PRO A 108 7.52 -23.47 -11.58
CA PRO A 108 8.63 -22.98 -12.39
C PRO A 108 9.21 -24.06 -13.34
N ALA A 109 9.04 -25.33 -13.02
CA ALA A 109 9.44 -26.47 -13.89
C ALA A 109 8.38 -26.83 -14.94
N GLY A 110 7.31 -26.04 -15.10
CA GLY A 110 6.26 -26.26 -16.10
C GLY A 110 5.19 -27.29 -15.71
N ILE A 111 5.17 -27.78 -14.47
CA ILE A 111 4.19 -28.78 -14.01
C ILE A 111 2.91 -28.06 -13.60
N MET A 112 1.79 -28.40 -14.25
CA MET A 112 0.46 -27.92 -13.85
C MET A 112 0.02 -28.59 -12.54
N LEU A 113 -0.36 -27.79 -11.56
CA LEU A 113 -0.96 -28.31 -10.33
C LEU A 113 -2.41 -28.71 -10.61
N PRO A 114 -2.89 -29.83 -10.02
CA PRO A 114 -4.24 -30.34 -10.29
C PRO A 114 -5.35 -29.44 -9.75
N SER A 115 -5.07 -28.67 -8.70
CA SER A 115 -6.04 -27.75 -8.08
C SER A 115 -5.97 -26.36 -8.69
N LYS A 116 -7.14 -25.74 -8.84
CA LYS A 116 -7.24 -24.31 -9.17
C LYS A 116 -7.13 -23.48 -7.92
N VAL A 117 -6.53 -22.31 -8.05
CA VAL A 117 -6.51 -21.29 -6.99
C VAL A 117 -7.29 -20.06 -7.43
N PRO A 118 -7.95 -19.35 -6.51
CA PRO A 118 -8.59 -18.09 -6.83
C PRO A 118 -7.52 -17.00 -7.00
N VAL A 119 -7.65 -16.21 -8.06
CA VAL A 119 -6.89 -14.97 -8.29
C VAL A 119 -7.86 -13.81 -8.39
N ILE A 120 -7.46 -12.66 -7.91
CA ILE A 120 -8.27 -11.44 -7.97
C ILE A 120 -7.74 -10.56 -9.09
N GLY A 121 -8.59 -10.28 -10.08
CA GLY A 121 -8.31 -9.27 -11.12
C GLY A 121 -8.39 -7.87 -10.54
N ALA A 122 -7.29 -7.38 -9.96
CA ALA A 122 -7.29 -6.08 -9.30
C ALA A 122 -7.22 -4.92 -10.30
N GLU A 123 -7.96 -3.83 -10.01
CA GLU A 123 -7.83 -2.55 -10.71
C GLU A 123 -6.51 -1.88 -10.32
N THR A 124 -5.45 -2.21 -11.03
CA THR A 124 -4.07 -1.84 -10.71
C THR A 124 -3.86 -0.32 -10.61
N ASP A 125 -4.54 0.47 -11.43
CA ASP A 125 -4.45 1.94 -11.39
C ASP A 125 -4.88 2.52 -10.04
N ARG A 126 -5.89 1.94 -9.40
CA ARG A 126 -6.33 2.34 -8.05
C ARG A 126 -5.27 1.98 -7.02
N MET A 127 -4.69 0.77 -7.15
CA MET A 127 -3.61 0.33 -6.27
C MET A 127 -2.38 1.22 -6.40
N TYR A 128 -1.95 1.54 -7.63
CA TYR A 128 -0.83 2.45 -7.87
C TYR A 128 -1.07 3.82 -7.23
N ARG A 129 -2.23 4.44 -7.43
CA ARG A 129 -2.53 5.75 -6.82
C ARG A 129 -2.42 5.72 -5.30
N VAL A 130 -2.95 4.69 -4.64
CA VAL A 130 -2.91 4.57 -3.19
C VAL A 130 -1.48 4.35 -2.68
N PHE A 131 -0.72 3.45 -3.29
CA PHE A 131 0.66 3.20 -2.85
C PHE A 131 1.60 4.37 -3.14
N ILE A 132 1.43 5.07 -4.27
CA ILE A 132 2.15 6.33 -4.56
C ILE A 132 1.84 7.38 -3.48
N LYS A 133 0.57 7.55 -3.11
CA LYS A 133 0.16 8.44 -2.01
C LYS A 133 0.86 8.08 -0.70
N ILE A 134 0.84 6.80 -0.34
CA ILE A 134 1.47 6.31 0.89
C ILE A 134 2.97 6.62 0.89
N VAL A 135 3.68 6.28 -0.18
CA VAL A 135 5.13 6.54 -0.28
C VAL A 135 5.44 8.04 -0.18
N LYS A 136 4.69 8.91 -0.87
CA LYS A 136 4.86 10.37 -0.75
C LYS A 136 4.67 10.87 0.68
N GLY A 137 3.65 10.39 1.38
CA GLY A 137 3.39 10.75 2.77
C GLY A 137 4.47 10.25 3.72
N LEU A 138 4.97 9.03 3.53
CA LEU A 138 6.07 8.47 4.31
C LEU A 138 7.41 9.13 3.99
N TYR A 139 7.65 9.52 2.73
CA TYR A 139 8.82 10.30 2.31
C TYR A 139 8.86 11.64 3.05
N TYR A 140 7.72 12.37 3.09
CA TYR A 140 7.61 13.61 3.86
C TYR A 140 7.95 13.39 5.35
N ARG A 141 7.48 12.31 5.95
CA ARG A 141 7.81 11.97 7.34
C ARG A 141 9.30 11.71 7.53
N TRP A 142 9.94 11.09 6.55
CA TRP A 142 11.35 10.71 6.60
C TRP A 142 12.30 11.90 6.35
N LYS A 143 12.05 12.67 5.28
CA LYS A 143 12.93 13.78 4.87
C LYS A 143 12.53 15.14 5.47
N GLY A 144 11.29 15.28 5.98
CA GLY A 144 10.75 16.58 6.45
C GLY A 144 10.26 17.51 5.33
N GLU A 145 10.33 17.08 4.09
CA GLU A 145 9.94 17.82 2.90
C GLU A 145 9.19 16.94 1.91
N SER A 146 8.39 17.53 1.03
CA SER A 146 7.67 16.81 -0.02
C SER A 146 8.64 16.21 -1.03
N LEU A 147 8.24 15.08 -1.64
CA LEU A 147 9.01 14.52 -2.75
C LEU A 147 9.15 15.56 -3.86
N PRO A 148 10.38 15.87 -4.32
CA PRO A 148 10.59 16.90 -5.34
C PRO A 148 9.79 16.62 -6.62
N SER A 149 9.39 17.67 -7.33
CA SER A 149 8.53 17.55 -8.52
C SER A 149 9.19 16.85 -9.71
N ASP A 150 10.52 16.84 -9.73
CA ASP A 150 11.36 16.11 -10.70
C ASP A 150 11.60 14.64 -10.32
N TYR A 151 10.97 14.17 -9.22
CA TYR A 151 10.99 12.76 -8.82
C TYR A 151 9.66 12.08 -9.12
N GLU A 152 9.72 10.76 -9.27
CA GLU A 152 8.57 9.88 -9.38
C GLU A 152 8.62 8.76 -8.34
N VAL A 153 7.45 8.18 -8.07
CA VAL A 153 7.32 6.96 -7.28
C VAL A 153 6.95 5.83 -8.22
N ILE A 154 7.78 4.80 -8.27
CA ILE A 154 7.52 3.56 -8.98
C ILE A 154 7.05 2.53 -7.96
N VAL A 155 5.95 1.85 -8.24
CA VAL A 155 5.38 0.81 -7.38
C VAL A 155 5.40 -0.50 -8.13
N TYR A 156 5.82 -1.57 -7.46
CA TYR A 156 5.86 -2.93 -7.98
C TYR A 156 4.83 -3.76 -7.20
N LEU A 157 3.79 -4.18 -7.90
CA LEU A 157 2.73 -5.01 -7.33
C LEU A 157 3.04 -6.48 -7.56
N PRO A 158 2.91 -7.36 -6.55
CA PRO A 158 3.04 -8.79 -6.75
C PRO A 158 2.04 -9.30 -7.78
N GLY A 159 2.50 -10.12 -8.72
CA GLY A 159 1.64 -10.72 -9.76
C GLY A 159 1.26 -9.79 -10.91
N VAL A 160 1.77 -8.56 -10.95
CA VAL A 160 1.52 -7.60 -12.04
C VAL A 160 2.81 -7.36 -12.82
N GLY A 161 2.77 -7.64 -14.11
CA GLY A 161 3.89 -7.41 -15.04
C GLY A 161 4.98 -8.49 -14.96
N GLU A 162 5.38 -9.01 -16.14
CA GLU A 162 6.59 -9.79 -16.32
C GLU A 162 7.72 -8.81 -16.74
N PRO A 163 8.92 -8.99 -16.37
CA PRO A 163 9.72 -10.08 -15.81
C PRO A 163 10.11 -9.88 -14.33
N LEU A 164 9.50 -8.94 -13.62
CA LEU A 164 9.87 -8.58 -12.24
C LEU A 164 9.57 -9.69 -11.21
N GLN A 165 8.75 -10.67 -11.54
CA GLN A 165 8.40 -11.76 -10.61
C GLN A 165 9.62 -12.57 -10.17
N GLU A 166 10.64 -12.72 -11.01
CA GLU A 166 11.88 -13.44 -10.66
C GLU A 166 12.80 -12.59 -9.77
N VAL A 167 12.79 -11.27 -9.95
CA VAL A 167 13.68 -10.35 -9.23
C VAL A 167 13.05 -9.83 -7.94
N LEU A 168 11.72 -9.82 -7.88
CA LEU A 168 10.96 -9.25 -6.75
C LEU A 168 11.32 -9.87 -5.39
N PRO A 169 11.47 -11.21 -5.23
CA PRO A 169 11.88 -11.80 -3.96
C PRO A 169 13.26 -11.33 -3.49
N GLN A 170 14.21 -11.17 -4.41
CA GLN A 170 15.55 -10.68 -4.11
C GLN A 170 15.52 -9.20 -3.71
N ALA A 171 14.75 -8.38 -4.40
CA ALA A 171 14.58 -6.97 -4.10
C ALA A 171 13.90 -6.75 -2.73
N ILE A 172 12.87 -7.54 -2.41
CA ILE A 172 12.21 -7.54 -1.09
C ILE A 172 13.23 -7.87 -0.01
N ARG A 173 13.99 -8.96 -0.17
CA ARG A 173 15.03 -9.36 0.77
C ARG A 173 16.07 -8.26 0.96
N PHE A 174 16.57 -7.67 -0.13
CA PHE A 174 17.53 -6.59 -0.11
C PHE A 174 17.06 -5.38 0.70
N VAL A 175 15.81 -4.95 0.53
CA VAL A 175 15.24 -3.83 1.30
C VAL A 175 14.99 -4.24 2.74
N ALA A 176 14.49 -5.45 3.00
CA ALA A 176 14.20 -5.93 4.36
C ALA A 176 15.46 -6.11 5.21
N GLU A 177 16.56 -6.62 4.63
CA GLU A 177 17.80 -6.88 5.37
C GLU A 177 18.62 -5.61 5.64
N ARG A 178 18.53 -4.61 4.76
CA ARG A 178 19.39 -3.41 4.83
C ARG A 178 18.62 -2.11 5.09
N GLY A 179 17.30 -2.15 5.05
CA GLY A 179 16.43 -1.00 5.31
C GLY A 179 16.16 -0.80 6.79
N VAL A 180 15.76 0.43 7.14
CA VAL A 180 15.30 0.77 8.49
C VAL A 180 13.82 0.42 8.62
N LEU A 181 13.51 -0.47 9.57
CA LEU A 181 12.14 -0.88 9.87
C LEU A 181 11.39 0.16 10.70
N HIS A 182 10.20 0.50 10.24
CA HIS A 182 9.23 1.34 10.95
C HIS A 182 7.92 0.59 11.16
N LYS A 183 7.29 0.78 12.33
CA LYS A 183 6.05 0.10 12.71
C LYS A 183 4.99 1.10 13.16
N PHE A 184 3.73 0.84 12.78
CA PHE A 184 2.57 1.50 13.37
C PHE A 184 1.89 0.57 14.36
N GLY A 185 1.72 1.05 15.60
CA GLY A 185 1.21 0.23 16.70
C GLY A 185 2.13 -0.97 16.98
N ASP A 186 1.56 -2.15 17.05
CA ASP A 186 2.27 -3.43 17.22
C ASP A 186 2.92 -3.95 15.91
N GLY A 187 2.65 -3.30 14.79
CA GLY A 187 3.13 -3.69 13.47
C GLY A 187 2.29 -4.73 12.75
N SER A 188 1.24 -5.26 13.37
CA SER A 188 0.41 -6.30 12.77
C SER A 188 -0.41 -5.84 11.56
N SER A 189 -0.72 -4.53 11.49
CA SER A 189 -1.50 -3.98 10.37
C SER A 189 -0.64 -3.45 9.25
N PHE A 190 0.44 -2.77 9.61
CA PHE A 190 1.31 -2.15 8.63
C PHE A 190 2.69 -1.90 9.22
N VAL A 191 3.70 -2.33 8.50
CA VAL A 191 5.10 -2.01 8.71
C VAL A 191 5.73 -1.61 7.38
N TYR A 192 6.82 -0.85 7.44
CA TYR A 192 7.56 -0.52 6.25
C TYR A 192 9.06 -0.41 6.53
N TRP A 193 9.85 -0.67 5.51
CA TRP A 193 11.29 -0.46 5.51
C TRP A 193 11.62 0.63 4.52
N ILE A 194 12.59 1.47 4.89
CA ILE A 194 13.18 2.47 4.01
C ILE A 194 14.66 2.14 3.88
N ARG A 195 15.15 2.16 2.66
CA ARG A 195 16.57 2.17 2.37
C ARG A 195 16.91 3.37 1.51
N ASP A 196 17.88 4.16 1.95
CA ASP A 196 18.50 5.20 1.14
C ASP A 196 19.37 4.55 0.05
N GLY A 197 19.42 5.13 -1.13
CA GLY A 197 20.27 4.64 -2.21
C GLY A 197 21.73 5.03 -2.00
N GLU A 198 22.48 4.29 -1.17
CA GLU A 198 23.90 4.55 -0.93
C GLU A 198 24.71 4.57 -2.23
N GLU A 199 24.36 3.71 -3.18
CA GLU A 199 25.03 3.61 -4.49
C GLU A 199 24.37 4.51 -5.56
N LEU A 200 23.13 4.99 -5.31
CA LEU A 200 22.34 5.84 -6.20
C LEU A 200 21.68 6.93 -5.35
N PRO A 201 22.39 8.01 -5.05
CA PRO A 201 21.97 9.02 -4.04
C PRO A 201 20.63 9.70 -4.34
N ASP A 202 20.19 9.66 -5.61
CA ASP A 202 18.91 10.22 -6.04
C ASP A 202 17.74 9.20 -5.97
N GLN A 203 17.93 8.07 -5.28
CA GLN A 203 16.92 7.02 -5.16
C GLN A 203 16.67 6.62 -3.71
N SER A 204 15.49 6.14 -3.43
CA SER A 204 15.18 5.42 -2.19
C SER A 204 14.28 4.23 -2.47
N TYR A 205 14.42 3.19 -1.67
CA TYR A 205 13.69 1.94 -1.80
C TYR A 205 12.80 1.72 -0.59
N TRP A 206 11.58 1.27 -0.84
CA TRP A 206 10.52 1.12 0.12
C TRP A 206 9.94 -0.28 0.04
N LEU A 207 9.83 -0.94 1.16
CA LEU A 207 9.08 -2.16 1.30
C LEU A 207 7.91 -1.88 2.24
N LEU A 208 6.70 -1.94 1.72
CA LEU A 208 5.47 -1.77 2.49
C LEU A 208 4.86 -3.15 2.72
N SER A 209 4.58 -3.51 3.95
CA SER A 209 3.95 -4.79 4.29
C SER A 209 2.64 -4.54 5.03
N PHE A 210 1.56 -5.04 4.45
CA PHE A 210 0.22 -4.97 5.00
C PHE A 210 -0.16 -6.33 5.57
N TYR A 211 -0.67 -6.32 6.79
CA TYR A 211 -1.24 -7.48 7.48
C TYR A 211 -0.27 -8.67 7.58
N CYS A 212 1.03 -8.39 7.62
CA CYS A 212 2.12 -9.37 7.62
C CYS A 212 2.12 -10.35 6.41
N ALA A 213 1.31 -10.09 5.39
CA ALA A 213 1.09 -11.02 4.28
C ALA A 213 1.45 -10.45 2.91
N VAL A 214 1.11 -9.20 2.63
CA VAL A 214 1.24 -8.63 1.28
C VAL A 214 2.38 -7.62 1.23
N PRO A 215 3.54 -7.97 0.64
CA PRO A 215 4.64 -7.04 0.42
C PRO A 215 4.43 -6.23 -0.85
N ILE A 216 4.58 -4.91 -0.76
CA ILE A 216 4.59 -3.98 -1.90
C ILE A 216 5.95 -3.31 -1.93
N LEU A 217 6.66 -3.47 -3.03
CA LEU A 217 7.93 -2.79 -3.24
C LEU A 217 7.68 -1.47 -3.98
N ALA A 218 8.38 -0.41 -3.57
CA ALA A 218 8.38 0.85 -4.28
C ALA A 218 9.77 1.48 -4.32
N ALA A 219 9.97 2.38 -5.26
CA ALA A 219 11.18 3.19 -5.36
C ALA A 219 10.81 4.65 -5.65
N THR A 220 11.61 5.58 -5.13
CA THR A 220 11.60 6.96 -5.62
C THR A 220 12.85 7.17 -6.44
N ARG A 221 12.71 7.83 -7.58
CA ARG A 221 13.85 8.19 -8.44
C ARG A 221 13.58 9.52 -9.15
N ARG A 222 14.66 10.15 -9.62
CA ARG A 222 14.55 11.30 -10.51
C ARG A 222 13.94 10.88 -11.85
N LYS A 223 13.04 11.69 -12.37
CA LYS A 223 12.48 11.50 -13.73
C LYS A 223 13.56 11.67 -14.78
N GLU A 224 13.55 10.83 -15.79
CA GLU A 224 14.45 10.95 -16.95
C GLU A 224 14.06 12.13 -17.87
#